data_455684657b094f24088c0e10b4551e0c
#
_entry.id   455684657b094f24088c0e10b4551e0c
#
_cell.length_a   1.000
_cell.length_b   1.000
_cell.length_c   1.000
_cell.angle_alpha   90.00
_cell.angle_beta   90.00
_cell.angle_gamma   90.00
#
_symmetry.space_group_name_H-M   'P 1'
#
loop_
_entity.id
_entity.type
_entity.pdbx_description
1 polymer ?
#
loop_
_entity_poly.entity_id
_entity_poly.type
_entity_poly.pdbx_seq_one_letter_code
_entity_poly.pdbx_strand_id
1 'polypeptide(L)'
;CPSGVRYDQLIEATRPKLNNAKLRSSWQISFRQLLLQVLPYPRRLRALLQPLRLYAGTPIQTLARRSGLTRLFGPGIEAMEQLLPSLAANAFDDELPTVNPAIGPRRGRVALLLGCVQRCFDPSVNTATVSVLQANGFDVVLPPDQGCCGAVSHHQGEMELTRQLASALVDSMNAIEGELDAVLVAASGCGHTMKAYGEILHNNNGFRAPVLDVHEFLTNVGLSDSFCAQLKPIAKAVAMHDACHMIHGQGIQQQPRTLLAAIPDLE
;
A
#
# COMPACT_ATOMS: atom_id res chain seq x y z
N CYS A 1 3.29 18.55 -8.99
CA CYS A 1 4.37 19.50 -9.33
C CYS A 1 3.83 20.92 -9.35
N PRO A 2 4.55 21.91 -8.78
CA PRO A 2 4.13 23.31 -8.78
C PRO A 2 3.93 23.90 -10.19
N SER A 3 4.58 23.29 -11.20
CA SER A 3 4.48 23.69 -12.60
C SER A 3 3.20 23.24 -13.32
N GLY A 4 2.28 22.53 -12.66
CA GLY A 4 1.07 21.98 -13.29
C GLY A 4 1.30 20.84 -14.28
N VAL A 5 2.53 20.35 -14.41
CA VAL A 5 2.86 19.22 -15.30
C VAL A 5 2.38 17.92 -14.68
N ARG A 6 1.61 17.15 -15.44
CA ARG A 6 1.21 15.77 -15.11
C ARG A 6 2.40 14.82 -15.25
N TYR A 7 3.35 14.92 -14.33
CA TYR A 7 4.62 14.18 -14.36
C TYR A 7 4.41 12.66 -14.28
N ASP A 8 3.43 12.23 -13.52
CA ASP A 8 2.96 10.86 -13.43
C ASP A 8 2.68 10.26 -14.82
N GLN A 9 1.79 10.88 -15.58
CA GLN A 9 1.41 10.45 -16.93
C GLN A 9 2.59 10.46 -17.89
N LEU A 10 3.42 11.50 -17.81
CA LEU A 10 4.59 11.64 -18.69
C LEU A 10 5.61 10.51 -18.46
N ILE A 11 5.88 10.16 -17.20
CA ILE A 11 6.83 9.09 -16.90
C ILE A 11 6.27 7.72 -17.22
N GLU A 12 4.97 7.49 -16.99
CA GLU A 12 4.28 6.24 -17.31
C GLU A 12 4.21 5.99 -18.82
N ALA A 13 3.99 7.03 -19.63
CA ALA A 13 4.03 6.95 -21.09
C ALA A 13 5.46 6.74 -21.65
N THR A 14 6.48 7.18 -20.92
CA THR A 14 7.88 7.15 -21.39
C THR A 14 8.59 5.85 -21.02
N ARG A 15 8.35 5.31 -19.82
CA ARG A 15 9.04 4.11 -19.32
C ARG A 15 8.89 2.87 -20.20
N PRO A 16 7.72 2.52 -20.76
CA PRO A 16 7.61 1.40 -21.69
C PRO A 16 8.53 1.54 -22.91
N LYS A 17 8.64 2.78 -23.46
CA LYS A 17 9.52 3.07 -24.61
C LYS A 17 11.00 2.87 -24.26
N LEU A 18 11.42 3.31 -23.07
CA LEU A 18 12.78 3.10 -22.56
C LEU A 18 13.09 1.64 -22.29
N ASN A 19 12.11 0.86 -21.83
CA ASN A 19 12.28 -0.60 -21.63
C ASN A 19 12.58 -1.29 -22.96
N ASN A 20 11.92 -0.90 -24.04
CA ASN A 20 12.10 -1.46 -25.38
C ASN A 20 13.43 -1.03 -26.02
N ALA A 21 13.99 0.11 -25.63
CA ALA A 21 15.24 0.65 -26.20
C ALA A 21 16.51 -0.08 -25.73
N LYS A 22 16.40 -1.13 -24.90
CA LYS A 22 17.54 -1.97 -24.42
C LYS A 22 18.71 -1.20 -23.82
N LEU A 23 18.44 -0.08 -23.17
CA LEU A 23 19.46 0.80 -22.57
C LEU A 23 20.05 0.25 -21.26
N ARG A 24 19.52 -0.89 -20.75
CA ARG A 24 19.96 -1.48 -19.49
C ARG A 24 20.93 -2.64 -19.72
N SER A 25 21.86 -2.83 -18.77
CA SER A 25 22.71 -4.01 -18.74
C SER A 25 21.89 -5.29 -18.47
N SER A 26 22.41 -6.43 -18.89
CA SER A 26 21.75 -7.73 -18.66
C SER A 26 21.45 -7.99 -17.18
N TRP A 27 22.35 -7.61 -16.28
CA TRP A 27 22.16 -7.70 -14.83
C TRP A 27 20.98 -6.84 -14.34
N GLN A 28 20.90 -5.60 -14.78
CA GLN A 28 19.78 -4.70 -14.41
C GLN A 28 18.43 -5.25 -14.90
N ILE A 29 18.40 -5.86 -16.09
CA ILE A 29 17.21 -6.51 -16.64
C ILE A 29 16.83 -7.71 -15.78
N SER A 30 17.76 -8.60 -15.47
CA SER A 30 17.51 -9.80 -14.67
C SER A 30 17.06 -9.46 -13.25
N PHE A 31 17.71 -8.50 -12.60
CA PHE A 31 17.34 -8.05 -11.25
C PHE A 31 15.94 -7.44 -11.24
N ARG A 32 15.62 -6.61 -12.23
CA ARG A 32 14.28 -6.02 -12.38
C ARG A 32 13.20 -7.09 -12.60
N GLN A 33 13.48 -8.05 -13.46
CA GLN A 33 12.57 -9.20 -13.69
C GLN A 33 12.34 -9.99 -12.41
N LEU A 34 13.40 -10.27 -11.65
CA LEU A 34 13.29 -10.94 -10.35
C LEU A 34 12.39 -10.14 -9.39
N LEU A 35 12.59 -8.82 -9.26
CA LEU A 35 11.76 -7.98 -8.40
C LEU A 35 10.29 -8.03 -8.82
N LEU A 36 10.00 -7.94 -10.12
CA LEU A 36 8.63 -7.98 -10.64
C LEU A 36 7.97 -9.37 -10.50
N GLN A 37 8.77 -10.43 -10.41
CA GLN A 37 8.26 -11.79 -10.14
C GLN A 37 8.05 -12.07 -8.65
N VAL A 38 8.59 -11.24 -7.77
CA VAL A 38 8.53 -11.45 -6.31
C VAL A 38 7.61 -10.44 -5.62
N LEU A 39 7.81 -9.14 -5.87
CA LEU A 39 7.08 -8.07 -5.16
C LEU A 39 5.56 -8.16 -5.27
N PRO A 40 4.95 -8.46 -6.44
CA PRO A 40 3.50 -8.55 -6.56
C PRO A 40 2.87 -9.74 -5.84
N TYR A 41 3.68 -10.72 -5.43
CA TYR A 41 3.21 -11.98 -4.87
C TYR A 41 3.59 -12.10 -3.38
N PRO A 42 2.71 -11.78 -2.44
CA PRO A 42 3.02 -11.73 -1.01
C PRO A 42 3.65 -13.02 -0.46
N ARG A 43 3.20 -14.19 -0.94
CA ARG A 43 3.78 -15.49 -0.53
C ARG A 43 5.25 -15.64 -0.95
N ARG A 44 5.58 -15.22 -2.18
CA ARG A 44 6.97 -15.26 -2.69
C ARG A 44 7.83 -14.22 -1.97
N LEU A 45 7.31 -13.02 -1.81
CA LEU A 45 8.00 -11.94 -1.10
C LEU A 45 8.30 -12.35 0.34
N ARG A 46 7.32 -12.90 1.04
CA ARG A 46 7.47 -13.40 2.42
C ARG A 46 8.55 -14.50 2.50
N ALA A 47 8.51 -15.48 1.60
CA ALA A 47 9.52 -16.54 1.57
C ALA A 47 10.94 -16.02 1.34
N LEU A 48 11.09 -15.06 0.41
CA LEU A 48 12.39 -14.42 0.13
C LEU A 48 12.91 -13.59 1.31
N LEU A 49 12.01 -12.97 2.07
CA LEU A 49 12.37 -12.08 3.17
C LEU A 49 12.50 -12.78 4.53
N GLN A 50 12.15 -14.08 4.64
CA GLN A 50 12.30 -14.82 5.91
C GLN A 50 13.71 -14.75 6.49
N PRO A 51 14.80 -14.91 5.71
CA PRO A 51 16.17 -14.78 6.25
C PRO A 51 16.46 -13.38 6.82
N LEU A 52 15.73 -12.36 6.34
CA LEU A 52 15.90 -10.98 6.80
C LEU A 52 15.50 -10.79 8.27
N ARG A 53 14.59 -11.61 8.79
CA ARG A 53 14.24 -11.64 10.22
C ARG A 53 15.44 -11.97 11.11
N LEU A 54 16.36 -12.79 10.61
CA LEU A 54 17.56 -13.20 11.34
C LEU A 54 18.69 -12.16 11.25
N TYR A 55 18.54 -11.18 10.36
CA TYR A 55 19.54 -10.14 10.10
C TYR A 55 19.10 -8.77 10.59
N ALA A 56 17.91 -8.31 10.15
CA ALA A 56 17.42 -6.95 10.40
C ALA A 56 17.12 -6.72 11.89
N GLY A 57 17.63 -5.62 12.44
CA GLY A 57 17.47 -5.26 13.85
C GLY A 57 18.35 -6.06 14.81
N THR A 58 19.23 -6.94 14.33
CA THR A 58 20.10 -7.76 15.17
C THR A 58 21.52 -7.20 15.34
N PRO A 59 22.30 -7.67 16.33
CA PRO A 59 23.71 -7.33 16.44
C PRO A 59 24.53 -7.65 15.18
N ILE A 60 24.10 -8.62 14.37
CA ILE A 60 24.77 -9.02 13.13
C ILE A 60 24.69 -7.84 12.13
N GLN A 61 23.52 -7.21 11.98
CA GLN A 61 23.37 -6.03 11.12
C GLN A 61 24.27 -4.88 11.60
N THR A 62 24.27 -4.62 12.91
CA THR A 62 25.11 -3.58 13.50
C THR A 62 26.59 -3.84 13.24
N LEU A 63 27.02 -5.09 13.38
CA LEU A 63 28.41 -5.51 13.12
C LEU A 63 28.74 -5.35 11.63
N ALA A 64 27.87 -5.79 10.72
CA ALA A 64 28.07 -5.68 9.27
C ALA A 64 28.20 -4.23 8.83
N ARG A 65 27.37 -3.32 9.40
CA ARG A 65 27.46 -1.87 9.15
C ARG A 65 28.76 -1.27 9.68
N ARG A 66 29.13 -1.60 10.92
CA ARG A 66 30.35 -1.06 11.57
C ARG A 66 31.64 -1.58 10.92
N SER A 67 31.68 -2.82 10.50
CA SER A 67 32.84 -3.42 9.85
C SER A 67 33.02 -3.00 8.39
N GLY A 68 32.02 -2.37 7.79
CA GLY A 68 32.01 -2.03 6.37
C GLY A 68 31.93 -3.25 5.44
N LEU A 69 31.54 -4.42 5.96
CA LEU A 69 31.41 -5.67 5.20
C LEU A 69 30.48 -5.51 4.00
N THR A 70 29.44 -4.70 4.13
CA THR A 70 28.48 -4.40 3.06
C THR A 70 29.12 -3.71 1.86
N ARG A 71 30.21 -2.95 2.05
CA ARG A 71 30.96 -2.28 0.99
C ARG A 71 31.67 -3.25 0.05
N LEU A 72 32.06 -4.43 0.53
CA LEU A 72 32.71 -5.46 -0.27
C LEU A 72 31.80 -6.00 -1.37
N PHE A 73 30.46 -5.91 -1.20
CA PHE A 73 29.46 -6.32 -2.17
C PHE A 73 29.06 -5.21 -3.15
N GLY A 74 29.70 -4.05 -3.06
CA GLY A 74 29.48 -2.90 -3.93
C GLY A 74 28.49 -1.85 -3.40
N PRO A 75 28.54 -0.61 -3.96
CA PRO A 75 27.79 0.53 -3.45
C PRO A 75 26.26 0.34 -3.52
N GLY A 76 25.77 -0.45 -4.47
CA GLY A 76 24.35 -0.73 -4.59
C GLY A 76 23.80 -1.60 -3.43
N ILE A 77 24.55 -2.62 -3.02
CA ILE A 77 24.19 -3.49 -1.90
C ILE A 77 24.29 -2.71 -0.57
N GLU A 78 25.32 -1.90 -0.41
CA GLU A 78 25.46 -1.02 0.76
C GLU A 78 24.28 -0.06 0.88
N ALA A 79 23.89 0.61 -0.21
CA ALA A 79 22.75 1.51 -0.21
C ALA A 79 21.42 0.78 0.10
N MET A 80 21.20 -0.38 -0.48
CA MET A 80 20.02 -1.20 -0.19
C MET A 80 19.97 -1.65 1.27
N GLU A 81 21.11 -2.02 1.85
CA GLU A 81 21.21 -2.43 3.24
C GLU A 81 20.95 -1.26 4.19
N GLN A 82 21.46 -0.07 3.88
CA GLN A 82 21.21 1.16 4.66
C GLN A 82 19.75 1.58 4.64
N LEU A 83 19.04 1.33 3.54
CA LEU A 83 17.60 1.60 3.39
C LEU A 83 16.71 0.51 4.00
N LEU A 84 17.31 -0.59 4.49
CA LEU A 84 16.53 -1.66 5.07
C LEU A 84 15.84 -1.19 6.36
N PRO A 85 14.49 -1.15 6.41
CA PRO A 85 13.78 -0.74 7.59
C PRO A 85 14.00 -1.74 8.72
N SER A 86 13.92 -1.27 9.96
CA SER A 86 13.76 -2.16 11.09
C SER A 86 12.45 -2.92 10.91
N LEU A 87 12.52 -4.24 10.87
CA LEU A 87 11.32 -5.06 10.80
C LEU A 87 10.56 -4.98 12.13
N ALA A 88 9.27 -4.70 12.07
CA ALA A 88 8.41 -4.81 13.24
C ALA A 88 8.39 -6.25 13.76
N ALA A 89 8.15 -6.44 15.05
CA ALA A 89 8.10 -7.78 15.65
C ALA A 89 7.07 -8.69 14.97
N ASN A 90 5.97 -8.11 14.50
CA ASN A 90 4.90 -8.77 13.75
C ASN A 90 5.07 -8.69 12.22
N ALA A 91 6.24 -8.26 11.72
CA ALA A 91 6.50 -8.30 10.28
C ALA A 91 6.26 -9.71 9.74
N PHE A 92 5.57 -9.78 8.59
CA PHE A 92 5.11 -11.01 7.95
C PHE A 92 3.92 -11.73 8.61
N ASP A 93 3.39 -11.24 9.74
CA ASP A 93 2.21 -11.79 10.40
C ASP A 93 0.99 -10.95 9.99
N ASP A 94 0.32 -11.34 8.90
CA ASP A 94 -0.81 -10.64 8.32
C ASP A 94 -2.13 -11.44 8.44
N GLU A 95 -2.23 -12.30 9.45
CA GLU A 95 -3.40 -13.13 9.68
C GLU A 95 -4.56 -12.29 10.24
N LEU A 96 -5.37 -11.76 9.34
CA LEU A 96 -6.63 -11.11 9.65
C LEU A 96 -7.78 -11.99 9.16
N PRO A 97 -8.90 -12.09 9.92
CA PRO A 97 -10.09 -12.80 9.47
C PRO A 97 -10.61 -12.22 8.14
N THR A 98 -11.17 -13.09 7.30
CA THR A 98 -11.76 -12.66 6.01
C THR A 98 -12.92 -11.68 6.23
N VAL A 99 -13.67 -11.82 7.31
CA VAL A 99 -14.75 -10.90 7.68
C VAL A 99 -14.50 -10.39 9.08
N ASN A 100 -14.48 -9.08 9.22
CA ASN A 100 -14.27 -8.37 10.47
C ASN A 100 -15.52 -7.53 10.73
N PRO A 101 -16.45 -7.98 11.61
CA PRO A 101 -17.73 -7.32 11.80
C PRO A 101 -17.59 -5.96 12.50
N ALA A 102 -18.51 -5.07 12.22
CA ALA A 102 -18.62 -3.77 12.88
C ALA A 102 -18.75 -3.91 14.41
N ILE A 103 -18.18 -2.95 15.13
CA ILE A 103 -18.37 -2.83 16.58
C ILE A 103 -19.48 -1.80 16.81
N GLY A 104 -20.58 -2.26 17.45
CA GLY A 104 -21.76 -1.44 17.67
C GLY A 104 -22.72 -1.40 16.46
N PRO A 105 -23.51 -0.34 16.30
CA PRO A 105 -24.46 -0.22 15.19
C PRO A 105 -23.75 -0.23 13.84
N ARG A 106 -24.16 -1.13 12.95
CA ARG A 106 -23.60 -1.24 11.61
C ARG A 106 -24.00 -0.04 10.76
N ARG A 107 -23.01 0.64 10.17
CA ARG A 107 -23.19 1.78 9.26
C ARG A 107 -23.02 1.38 7.79
N GLY A 108 -22.27 0.31 7.54
CA GLY A 108 -22.01 -0.13 6.18
C GLY A 108 -21.01 -1.29 6.09
N ARG A 109 -20.57 -1.61 4.87
CA ARG A 109 -19.67 -2.72 4.58
C ARG A 109 -18.64 -2.32 3.52
N VAL A 110 -17.38 -2.55 3.80
CA VAL A 110 -16.27 -2.18 2.91
C VAL A 110 -15.33 -3.36 2.67
N ALA A 111 -14.69 -3.39 1.52
CA ALA A 111 -13.55 -4.27 1.30
C ALA A 111 -12.25 -3.49 1.54
N LEU A 112 -11.19 -4.13 2.01
CA LEU A 112 -9.88 -3.50 2.21
C LEU A 112 -8.79 -4.25 1.45
N LEU A 113 -8.01 -3.51 0.66
CA LEU A 113 -6.78 -4.00 0.06
C LEU A 113 -5.65 -4.01 1.10
N LEU A 114 -5.10 -5.19 1.39
CA LEU A 114 -3.98 -5.33 2.33
C LEU A 114 -2.63 -4.88 1.77
N GLY A 115 -2.52 -4.80 0.43
CA GLY A 115 -1.28 -4.44 -0.26
C GLY A 115 -0.21 -5.55 -0.24
N CYS A 116 0.56 -5.69 -1.30
CA CYS A 116 1.55 -6.78 -1.40
C CYS A 116 2.78 -6.55 -0.50
N VAL A 117 3.30 -5.34 -0.45
CA VAL A 117 4.48 -4.97 0.34
C VAL A 117 4.09 -4.63 1.78
N GLN A 118 3.03 -3.84 1.97
CA GLN A 118 2.56 -3.39 3.28
C GLN A 118 2.26 -4.55 4.23
N ARG A 119 1.52 -5.58 3.77
CA ARG A 119 1.22 -6.78 4.58
C ARG A 119 2.44 -7.60 4.97
N CYS A 120 3.58 -7.42 4.29
CA CYS A 120 4.82 -8.11 4.63
C CYS A 120 5.70 -7.31 5.59
N PHE A 121 5.84 -6.01 5.36
CA PHE A 121 6.77 -5.18 6.13
C PHE A 121 6.13 -4.52 7.35
N ASP A 122 4.88 -4.10 7.23
CA ASP A 122 4.13 -3.45 8.31
C ASP A 122 2.65 -3.85 8.30
N PRO A 123 2.33 -5.08 8.72
CA PRO A 123 0.95 -5.55 8.82
C PRO A 123 0.13 -4.79 9.86
N SER A 124 0.78 -4.09 10.80
CA SER A 124 0.11 -3.31 11.84
C SER A 124 -0.77 -2.20 11.26
N VAL A 125 -0.39 -1.63 10.11
CA VAL A 125 -1.21 -0.65 9.40
C VAL A 125 -2.56 -1.25 9.00
N ASN A 126 -2.56 -2.48 8.47
CA ASN A 126 -3.80 -3.16 8.09
C ASN A 126 -4.67 -3.49 9.31
N THR A 127 -4.05 -3.98 10.38
CA THR A 127 -4.74 -4.27 11.65
C THR A 127 -5.36 -3.01 12.24
N ALA A 128 -4.61 -1.92 12.29
CA ALA A 128 -5.12 -0.63 12.77
C ALA A 128 -6.26 -0.10 11.88
N THR A 129 -6.12 -0.20 10.56
CA THR A 129 -7.16 0.21 9.62
C THR A 129 -8.46 -0.57 9.83
N VAL A 130 -8.37 -1.89 9.96
CA VAL A 130 -9.53 -2.75 10.27
C VAL A 130 -10.17 -2.32 11.59
N SER A 131 -9.37 -2.13 12.64
CA SER A 131 -9.86 -1.75 13.96
C SER A 131 -10.58 -0.39 13.96
N VAL A 132 -10.04 0.61 13.25
CA VAL A 132 -10.67 1.93 13.12
C VAL A 132 -11.98 1.82 12.36
N LEU A 133 -12.03 1.07 11.26
CA LEU A 133 -13.27 0.89 10.47
C LEU A 133 -14.34 0.16 11.28
N GLN A 134 -13.99 -0.92 11.98
CA GLN A 134 -14.92 -1.65 12.86
C GLN A 134 -15.49 -0.74 13.96
N ALA A 135 -14.62 0.04 14.62
CA ALA A 135 -15.03 0.97 15.68
C ALA A 135 -15.91 2.12 15.17
N ASN A 136 -15.83 2.43 13.87
CA ASN A 136 -16.71 3.37 13.19
C ASN A 136 -18.00 2.72 12.62
N GLY A 137 -18.25 1.43 12.89
CA GLY A 137 -19.46 0.75 12.51
C GLY A 137 -19.44 0.12 11.11
N PHE A 138 -18.28 -0.19 10.56
CA PHE A 138 -18.18 -0.84 9.24
C PHE A 138 -17.75 -2.30 9.35
N ASP A 139 -18.47 -3.19 8.65
CA ASP A 139 -17.96 -4.54 8.38
C ASP A 139 -16.81 -4.42 7.37
N VAL A 140 -15.66 -5.03 7.69
CA VAL A 140 -14.50 -5.02 6.79
C VAL A 140 -14.26 -6.41 6.22
N VAL A 141 -14.31 -6.53 4.91
CA VAL A 141 -14.09 -7.78 4.18
C VAL A 141 -12.70 -7.79 3.56
N LEU A 142 -11.97 -8.87 3.81
CA LEU A 142 -10.62 -9.11 3.31
C LEU A 142 -10.63 -10.35 2.43
N PRO A 143 -10.76 -10.23 1.10
CA PRO A 143 -10.71 -11.41 0.24
C PRO A 143 -9.39 -12.18 0.43
N PRO A 144 -9.44 -13.49 0.66
CA PRO A 144 -8.22 -14.27 0.95
C PRO A 144 -7.24 -14.32 -0.22
N ASP A 145 -7.76 -14.26 -1.44
CA ASP A 145 -7.00 -14.36 -2.68
C ASP A 145 -6.70 -13.01 -3.33
N GLN A 146 -6.85 -11.92 -2.58
CA GLN A 146 -6.50 -10.61 -3.10
C GLN A 146 -5.00 -10.55 -3.47
N GLY A 147 -4.75 -10.09 -4.68
CA GLY A 147 -3.41 -9.95 -5.24
C GLY A 147 -2.80 -8.56 -5.02
N CYS A 148 -1.87 -8.22 -5.89
CA CYS A 148 -1.25 -6.90 -5.95
C CYS A 148 -2.07 -5.96 -6.84
N CYS A 149 -2.12 -4.67 -6.49
CA CYS A 149 -2.75 -3.64 -7.32
C CYS A 149 -2.01 -3.34 -8.63
N GLY A 150 -0.80 -3.88 -8.83
CA GLY A 150 -0.01 -3.64 -10.05
C GLY A 150 0.70 -2.28 -10.10
N ALA A 151 0.63 -1.44 -9.07
CA ALA A 151 1.24 -0.10 -9.08
C ALA A 151 2.74 -0.13 -9.41
N VAL A 152 3.50 -1.04 -8.82
CA VAL A 152 4.94 -1.16 -9.08
C VAL A 152 5.23 -1.54 -10.52
N SER A 153 4.48 -2.50 -11.09
CA SER A 153 4.64 -2.89 -12.50
C SER A 153 4.22 -1.75 -13.44
N HIS A 154 3.14 -1.04 -13.12
CA HIS A 154 2.67 0.12 -13.87
C HIS A 154 3.75 1.22 -13.92
N HIS A 155 4.24 1.64 -12.77
CA HIS A 155 5.31 2.64 -12.70
C HIS A 155 6.63 2.17 -13.31
N GLN A 156 6.84 0.88 -13.48
CA GLN A 156 7.99 0.34 -14.22
C GLN A 156 7.75 0.21 -15.72
N GLY A 157 6.54 0.49 -16.21
CA GLY A 157 6.18 0.39 -17.62
C GLY A 157 5.92 -1.04 -18.11
N GLU A 158 5.61 -1.96 -17.18
CA GLU A 158 5.26 -3.36 -17.48
C GLU A 158 3.74 -3.50 -17.59
N MET A 159 3.18 -2.95 -18.65
CA MET A 159 1.73 -2.80 -18.81
C MET A 159 1.00 -4.13 -18.85
N GLU A 160 1.57 -5.16 -19.49
CA GLU A 160 0.93 -6.48 -19.56
C GLU A 160 0.79 -7.11 -18.18
N LEU A 161 1.88 -7.13 -17.39
CA LEU A 161 1.84 -7.60 -16.01
C LEU A 161 0.87 -6.75 -15.17
N THR A 162 0.83 -5.44 -15.40
CA THR A 162 -0.08 -4.53 -14.70
C THR A 162 -1.53 -4.90 -14.94
N ARG A 163 -1.92 -5.13 -16.21
CA ARG A 163 -3.29 -5.53 -16.57
C ARG A 163 -3.68 -6.87 -15.95
N GLN A 164 -2.78 -7.85 -16.00
CA GLN A 164 -3.02 -9.16 -15.39
C GLN A 164 -3.27 -9.04 -13.87
N LEU A 165 -2.45 -8.27 -13.16
CA LEU A 165 -2.61 -8.05 -11.72
C LEU A 165 -3.88 -7.25 -11.41
N ALA A 166 -4.17 -6.21 -12.18
CA ALA A 166 -5.36 -5.38 -12.01
C ALA A 166 -6.65 -6.18 -12.24
N SER A 167 -6.73 -6.96 -13.34
CA SER A 167 -7.90 -7.81 -13.61
C SER A 167 -8.12 -8.83 -12.50
N ALA A 168 -7.07 -9.53 -12.07
CA ALA A 168 -7.16 -10.50 -10.98
C ALA A 168 -7.63 -9.86 -9.66
N LEU A 169 -7.20 -8.63 -9.36
CA LEU A 169 -7.64 -7.91 -8.17
C LEU A 169 -9.11 -7.49 -8.28
N VAL A 170 -9.54 -6.98 -9.44
CA VAL A 170 -10.95 -6.64 -9.72
C VAL A 170 -11.83 -7.87 -9.54
N ASP A 171 -11.44 -9.00 -10.11
CA ASP A 171 -12.19 -10.26 -10.00
C ASP A 171 -12.32 -10.71 -8.55
N SER A 172 -11.22 -10.66 -7.78
CA SER A 172 -11.21 -11.02 -6.37
C SER A 172 -12.12 -10.13 -5.51
N MET A 173 -12.11 -8.82 -5.75
CA MET A 173 -12.98 -7.87 -5.03
C MET A 173 -14.44 -7.99 -5.45
N ASN A 174 -14.70 -8.21 -6.73
CA ASN A 174 -16.06 -8.37 -7.26
C ASN A 174 -16.70 -9.73 -6.94
N ALA A 175 -15.88 -10.72 -6.53
CA ALA A 175 -16.38 -12.01 -6.04
C ALA A 175 -16.94 -11.94 -4.62
N ILE A 176 -16.76 -10.82 -3.90
CA ILE A 176 -17.35 -10.62 -2.58
C ILE A 176 -18.87 -10.59 -2.73
N GLU A 177 -19.55 -11.47 -2.02
CA GLU A 177 -21.01 -11.51 -1.99
C GLU A 177 -21.61 -10.31 -1.24
N GLY A 178 -22.74 -9.81 -1.75
CA GLY A 178 -23.45 -8.65 -1.20
C GLY A 178 -22.87 -7.30 -1.63
N GLU A 179 -23.53 -6.24 -1.21
CA GLU A 179 -23.14 -4.87 -1.56
C GLU A 179 -21.96 -4.40 -0.70
N LEU A 180 -21.12 -3.59 -1.32
CA LEU A 180 -20.01 -2.87 -0.69
C LEU A 180 -20.19 -1.37 -0.91
N ASP A 181 -20.00 -0.59 0.13
CA ASP A 181 -20.00 0.88 0.04
C ASP A 181 -18.72 1.39 -0.64
N ALA A 182 -17.60 0.71 -0.43
CA ALA A 182 -16.31 1.04 -1.06
C ALA A 182 -15.32 -0.13 -1.05
N VAL A 183 -14.34 -0.06 -1.96
CA VAL A 183 -13.07 -0.79 -1.90
C VAL A 183 -12.02 0.17 -1.35
N LEU A 184 -11.52 -0.10 -0.16
CA LEU A 184 -10.60 0.79 0.55
C LEU A 184 -9.15 0.40 0.34
N VAL A 185 -8.28 1.39 0.39
CA VAL A 185 -6.84 1.23 0.29
C VAL A 185 -6.11 2.20 1.23
N ALA A 186 -5.12 1.69 1.97
CA ALA A 186 -4.32 2.50 2.89
C ALA A 186 -2.98 2.97 2.30
N ALA A 187 -2.61 2.48 1.11
CA ALA A 187 -1.35 2.82 0.44
C ALA A 187 -1.61 3.74 -0.76
N SER A 188 -1.12 4.98 -0.70
CA SER A 188 -1.39 6.04 -1.69
C SER A 188 -1.04 5.66 -3.13
N GLY A 189 0.07 4.94 -3.37
CA GLY A 189 0.45 4.46 -4.69
C GLY A 189 -0.51 3.40 -5.24
N CYS A 190 -1.01 2.50 -4.39
CA CYS A 190 -2.04 1.55 -4.77
C CYS A 190 -3.36 2.26 -5.12
N GLY A 191 -3.80 3.21 -4.27
CA GLY A 191 -5.03 3.97 -4.48
C GLY A 191 -5.02 4.75 -5.78
N HIS A 192 -3.92 5.44 -6.07
CA HIS A 192 -3.75 6.16 -7.33
C HIS A 192 -3.90 5.23 -8.55
N THR A 193 -3.20 4.09 -8.54
CA THR A 193 -3.24 3.13 -9.66
C THR A 193 -4.61 2.47 -9.79
N MET A 194 -5.25 2.07 -8.69
CA MET A 194 -6.58 1.44 -8.73
C MET A 194 -7.66 2.39 -9.24
N LYS A 195 -7.59 3.68 -8.91
CA LYS A 195 -8.49 4.72 -9.45
C LYS A 195 -8.31 4.92 -10.96
N ALA A 196 -7.13 4.58 -11.51
CA ALA A 196 -6.82 4.65 -12.94
C ALA A 196 -7.13 3.35 -13.71
N TYR A 197 -7.73 2.33 -13.10
CA TYR A 197 -7.95 1.03 -13.77
C TYR A 197 -8.85 1.13 -15.03
N GLY A 198 -9.76 2.09 -15.10
CA GLY A 198 -10.54 2.33 -16.31
C GLY A 198 -9.67 2.61 -17.54
N GLU A 199 -8.58 3.38 -17.35
CA GLU A 199 -7.61 3.68 -18.40
C GLU A 199 -6.66 2.49 -18.65
N ILE A 200 -6.20 1.83 -17.60
CA ILE A 200 -5.23 0.73 -17.66
C ILE A 200 -5.82 -0.51 -18.35
N LEU A 201 -7.07 -0.84 -18.04
CA LEU A 201 -7.74 -2.03 -18.55
C LEU A 201 -8.44 -1.81 -19.89
N HIS A 202 -8.53 -0.56 -20.37
CA HIS A 202 -9.19 -0.17 -21.63
C HIS A 202 -10.64 -0.65 -21.78
N ASN A 203 -11.31 -0.89 -20.67
CA ASN A 203 -12.70 -1.32 -20.63
C ASN A 203 -13.34 -0.87 -19.32
N ASN A 204 -14.67 -0.93 -19.27
CA ASN A 204 -15.43 -0.59 -18.06
C ASN A 204 -15.35 -1.67 -16.96
N ASN A 205 -14.40 -2.59 -17.03
CA ASN A 205 -14.21 -3.63 -16.03
C ASN A 205 -13.52 -3.05 -14.79
N GLY A 206 -14.28 -2.25 -14.07
CA GLY A 206 -13.89 -1.69 -12.79
C GLY A 206 -14.46 -2.48 -11.63
N PHE A 207 -14.16 -2.02 -10.46
CA PHE A 207 -14.80 -2.49 -9.25
C PHE A 207 -16.29 -2.15 -9.23
N ARG A 208 -17.12 -3.00 -8.63
CA ARG A 208 -18.56 -2.74 -8.43
C ARG A 208 -18.82 -1.60 -7.45
N ALA A 209 -17.88 -1.35 -6.54
CA ALA A 209 -17.92 -0.27 -5.57
C ALA A 209 -16.77 0.74 -5.84
N PRO A 210 -16.92 2.02 -5.43
CA PRO A 210 -15.88 3.02 -5.63
C PRO A 210 -14.59 2.67 -4.87
N VAL A 211 -13.44 2.96 -5.48
CA VAL A 211 -12.14 2.86 -4.84
C VAL A 211 -11.84 4.16 -4.11
N LEU A 212 -11.67 4.07 -2.79
CA LEU A 212 -11.37 5.22 -1.94
C LEU A 212 -10.15 4.95 -1.05
N ASP A 213 -9.37 5.99 -0.80
CA ASP A 213 -8.37 5.96 0.28
C ASP A 213 -9.09 5.93 1.64
N VAL A 214 -8.51 5.27 2.62
CA VAL A 214 -9.10 5.16 3.97
C VAL A 214 -9.38 6.53 4.59
N HIS A 215 -8.48 7.51 4.40
CA HIS A 215 -8.68 8.87 4.91
C HIS A 215 -9.82 9.59 4.19
N GLU A 216 -9.90 9.42 2.88
CA GLU A 216 -10.98 9.95 2.04
C GLU A 216 -12.33 9.38 2.49
N PHE A 217 -12.42 8.06 2.63
CA PHE A 217 -13.63 7.38 3.06
C PHE A 217 -14.10 7.85 4.44
N LEU A 218 -13.21 7.78 5.45
CA LEU A 218 -13.56 8.16 6.83
C LEU A 218 -13.96 9.63 6.96
N THR A 219 -13.34 10.52 6.17
CA THR A 219 -13.73 11.94 6.16
C THR A 219 -15.08 12.14 5.51
N ASN A 220 -15.38 11.41 4.43
CA ASN A 220 -16.67 11.52 3.72
C ASN A 220 -17.84 11.02 4.55
N VAL A 221 -17.67 9.89 5.25
CA VAL A 221 -18.74 9.29 6.07
C VAL A 221 -18.82 9.88 7.49
N GLY A 222 -17.79 10.59 7.91
CA GLY A 222 -17.64 11.13 9.27
C GLY A 222 -17.30 10.03 10.28
N LEU A 223 -16.53 10.38 11.30
CA LEU A 223 -16.27 9.50 12.44
C LEU A 223 -17.55 9.35 13.28
N SER A 224 -17.79 8.17 13.84
CA SER A 224 -18.94 7.96 14.73
C SER A 224 -18.73 8.62 16.09
N ASP A 225 -19.79 9.12 16.71
CA ASP A 225 -19.73 9.74 18.04
C ASP A 225 -19.17 8.76 19.08
N SER A 226 -19.53 7.48 18.97
CA SER A 226 -19.03 6.43 19.85
C SER A 226 -17.52 6.18 19.69
N PHE A 227 -16.98 6.32 18.49
CA PHE A 227 -15.54 6.27 18.24
C PHE A 227 -14.84 7.51 18.78
N CYS A 228 -15.36 8.70 18.48
CA CYS A 228 -14.79 9.96 18.96
C CYS A 228 -14.72 10.00 20.49
N ALA A 229 -15.76 9.53 21.18
CA ALA A 229 -15.81 9.46 22.65
C ALA A 229 -14.74 8.52 23.27
N GLN A 230 -14.17 7.60 22.49
CA GLN A 230 -13.14 6.66 22.93
C GLN A 230 -11.71 7.13 22.63
N LEU A 231 -11.56 8.21 21.85
CA LEU A 231 -10.25 8.76 21.53
C LEU A 231 -9.57 9.27 22.81
N LYS A 232 -8.34 8.84 23.00
CA LYS A 232 -7.53 9.26 24.14
C LYS A 232 -6.63 10.42 23.73
N PRO A 233 -6.35 11.37 24.64
CA PRO A 233 -5.44 12.46 24.36
C PRO A 233 -4.03 11.96 24.07
N ILE A 234 -3.41 12.54 23.07
CA ILE A 234 -2.02 12.27 22.67
C ILE A 234 -1.28 13.60 22.66
N ALA A 235 -0.64 13.95 23.76
CA ALA A 235 0.16 15.19 23.90
C ALA A 235 1.47 15.07 23.10
N LYS A 236 1.38 15.19 21.78
CA LYS A 236 2.54 15.14 20.88
C LYS A 236 2.33 16.08 19.68
N ALA A 237 3.43 16.71 19.28
CA ALA A 237 3.48 17.39 17.99
C ALA A 237 3.85 16.38 16.90
N VAL A 238 3.12 16.40 15.78
CA VAL A 238 3.35 15.54 14.63
C VAL A 238 3.59 16.37 13.38
N ALA A 239 4.54 15.95 12.56
CA ALA A 239 4.75 16.49 11.23
C ALA A 239 4.20 15.51 10.19
N MET A 240 3.27 15.96 9.37
CA MET A 240 2.72 15.16 8.30
C MET A 240 3.42 15.46 6.98
N HIS A 241 3.94 14.42 6.34
CA HIS A 241 4.46 14.49 4.97
C HIS A 241 3.43 13.95 3.98
N ASP A 242 2.99 14.82 3.08
CA ASP A 242 2.03 14.45 2.05
C ASP A 242 2.70 13.65 0.93
N ALA A 243 2.26 12.44 0.69
CA ALA A 243 2.76 11.63 -0.43
C ALA A 243 2.29 12.20 -1.78
N CYS A 244 3.18 12.29 -2.77
CA CYS A 244 2.86 12.82 -4.10
C CYS A 244 1.64 12.11 -4.75
N HIS A 245 1.54 10.79 -4.65
CA HIS A 245 0.40 10.04 -5.16
C HIS A 245 -0.91 10.35 -4.41
N MET A 246 -0.83 10.77 -3.15
CA MET A 246 -2.00 11.18 -2.38
C MET A 246 -2.51 12.53 -2.84
N ILE A 247 -1.64 13.55 -2.90
CA ILE A 247 -2.03 14.91 -3.27
C ILE A 247 -2.34 15.01 -4.77
N HIS A 248 -1.36 14.65 -5.61
CA HIS A 248 -1.44 14.92 -7.05
C HIS A 248 -2.19 13.83 -7.80
N GLY A 249 -2.15 12.61 -7.31
CA GLY A 249 -2.81 11.47 -7.93
C GLY A 249 -4.25 11.27 -7.49
N GLN A 250 -4.56 11.57 -6.24
CA GLN A 250 -5.89 11.31 -5.67
C GLN A 250 -6.62 12.56 -5.17
N GLY A 251 -5.97 13.73 -5.09
CA GLY A 251 -6.56 14.96 -4.55
C GLY A 251 -6.78 14.95 -3.03
N ILE A 252 -6.07 14.07 -2.32
CA ILE A 252 -6.22 13.87 -0.87
C ILE A 252 -5.13 14.67 -0.15
N GLN A 253 -5.51 15.73 0.54
CA GLN A 253 -4.60 16.60 1.30
C GLN A 253 -5.16 16.97 2.67
N GLN A 254 -6.42 17.40 2.74
CA GLN A 254 -7.05 17.85 3.98
C GLN A 254 -7.61 16.69 4.82
N GLN A 255 -8.00 15.61 4.18
CA GLN A 255 -8.65 14.46 4.83
C GLN A 255 -7.82 13.86 5.97
N PRO A 256 -6.52 13.56 5.80
CA PRO A 256 -5.70 13.07 6.91
C PRO A 256 -5.58 14.09 8.05
N ARG A 257 -5.49 15.40 7.73
CA ARG A 257 -5.39 16.46 8.72
C ARG A 257 -6.68 16.58 9.54
N THR A 258 -7.82 16.46 8.88
CA THR A 258 -9.14 16.46 9.54
C THR A 258 -9.25 15.29 10.52
N LEU A 259 -8.81 14.11 10.14
CA LEU A 259 -8.84 12.93 11.02
C LEU A 259 -7.84 13.03 12.19
N LEU A 260 -6.65 13.56 11.95
CA LEU A 260 -5.67 13.80 13.01
C LEU A 260 -6.16 14.86 14.01
N ALA A 261 -6.82 15.92 13.54
CA ALA A 261 -7.39 16.97 14.40
C ALA A 261 -8.52 16.47 15.31
N ALA A 262 -9.10 15.29 15.05
CA ALA A 262 -10.07 14.68 15.94
C ALA A 262 -9.43 14.04 17.20
N ILE A 263 -8.10 13.83 17.21
CA ILE A 263 -7.37 13.25 18.35
C ILE A 263 -7.09 14.36 19.36
N PRO A 264 -7.59 14.26 20.61
CA PRO A 264 -7.35 15.28 21.62
C PRO A 264 -5.86 15.47 21.91
N ASP A 265 -5.44 16.72 22.12
CA ASP A 265 -4.06 17.13 22.49
C ASP A 265 -2.99 16.77 21.43
N LEU A 266 -3.37 16.43 20.21
CA LEU A 266 -2.43 16.22 19.11
C LEU A 266 -2.20 17.55 18.37
N GLU A 267 -0.93 17.96 18.23
CA GLU A 267 -0.50 19.19 17.56
C GLU A 267 0.20 18.91 16.22
#